data_2badc4e6b736c09774451f136d8071df
#
_entry.id   2badc4e6b736c09774451f136d8071df
#
_cell.length_a   1.000
_cell.length_b   1.000
_cell.length_c   1.000
_cell.angle_alpha   90.00
_cell.angle_beta   90.00
_cell.angle_gamma   90.00
#
_symmetry.space_group_name_H-M   'P 1'
#
loop_
_entity.id
_entity.type
_entity.pdbx_description
1 polymer ?
#
loop_
_entity_poly.entity_id
_entity_poly.type
_entity_poly.pdbx_seq_one_letter_code
_entity_poly.pdbx_strand_id
1 'polypeptide(L)'
;MLPTRNVLVQVINTDPKYYWVTSFFETALLRAVWYPTTVGTANWMCKQILRCALSRTSEHPEMVRRYLHDYGARGVSSQQSAALGGLAHLVNFDQRAVRGRVGGQGAVPPAEPRESGPGVRGVGVGLVRIRR
;
A
#
# COMPACT_ATOMS: atom_id res chain seq x y z
N MET A 1 4.14 -12.06 -2.17
CA MET A 1 3.25 -11.83 -3.31
C MET A 1 2.16 -12.88 -3.32
N LEU A 2 0.96 -12.50 -3.71
CA LEU A 2 -0.13 -13.46 -3.93
C LEU A 2 -0.13 -13.87 -5.41
N PRO A 3 -0.37 -15.16 -5.73
CA PRO A 3 -0.52 -15.61 -7.10
C PRO A 3 -1.72 -14.94 -7.79
N THR A 4 -1.65 -14.82 -9.11
CA THR A 4 -2.80 -14.39 -9.93
C THR A 4 -4.01 -15.28 -9.67
N ARG A 5 -5.22 -14.72 -9.75
CA ARG A 5 -6.51 -15.38 -9.50
C ARG A 5 -6.79 -15.73 -8.03
N ASN A 6 -5.97 -15.26 -7.10
CA ASN A 6 -6.29 -15.35 -5.68
C ASN A 6 -7.09 -14.14 -5.21
N VAL A 7 -7.90 -14.38 -4.18
CA VAL A 7 -8.66 -13.34 -3.49
C VAL A 7 -7.71 -12.49 -2.65
N LEU A 8 -7.71 -11.18 -2.88
CA LEU A 8 -6.94 -10.23 -2.06
C LEU A 8 -7.76 -9.77 -0.84
N VAL A 9 -9.03 -9.49 -1.05
CA VAL A 9 -9.95 -8.95 -0.04
C VAL A 9 -11.35 -9.50 -0.32
N GLN A 10 -12.14 -9.73 0.71
CA GLN A 10 -13.54 -10.14 0.59
C GLN A 10 -14.39 -9.29 1.54
N VAL A 11 -15.39 -8.56 1.03
CA VAL A 11 -16.40 -7.85 1.84
C VAL A 11 -17.71 -8.63 1.80
N ILE A 12 -18.20 -9.02 2.96
CA ILE A 12 -19.46 -9.76 3.10
C ILE A 12 -20.41 -8.88 3.90
N ASN A 13 -21.62 -8.68 3.36
CA ASN A 13 -22.68 -8.05 4.12
C ASN A 13 -23.29 -9.06 5.10
N THR A 14 -23.29 -8.69 6.38
CA THR A 14 -23.83 -9.53 7.46
C THR A 14 -25.24 -9.13 7.89
N ASP A 15 -25.73 -7.95 7.49
CA ASP A 15 -27.07 -7.46 7.81
C ASP A 15 -27.86 -7.21 6.50
N PRO A 16 -28.95 -7.95 6.26
CA PRO A 16 -29.78 -7.77 5.06
C PRO A 16 -30.34 -6.36 4.86
N LYS A 17 -30.50 -5.58 5.94
CA LYS A 17 -30.98 -4.20 5.86
C LYS A 17 -30.04 -3.28 5.13
N TYR A 18 -28.75 -3.63 5.09
CA TYR A 18 -27.69 -2.81 4.50
C TYR A 18 -27.10 -3.46 3.24
N TYR A 19 -27.89 -4.18 2.47
CA TYR A 19 -27.44 -4.93 1.26
C TYR A 19 -26.67 -4.06 0.27
N TRP A 20 -26.96 -2.75 0.20
CA TRP A 20 -26.33 -1.78 -0.69
C TRP A 20 -24.92 -1.36 -0.25
N VAL A 21 -24.55 -1.60 1.01
CA VAL A 21 -23.28 -1.10 1.60
C VAL A 21 -22.08 -1.71 0.90
N THR A 22 -22.12 -2.97 0.51
CA THR A 22 -21.00 -3.64 -0.18
C THR A 22 -20.68 -2.97 -1.50
N SER A 23 -21.69 -2.68 -2.32
CA SER A 23 -21.51 -1.98 -3.60
C SER A 23 -21.04 -0.55 -3.42
N PHE A 24 -21.53 0.14 -2.39
CA PHE A 24 -21.10 1.50 -2.07
C PHE A 24 -19.62 1.55 -1.66
N PHE A 25 -19.17 0.60 -0.84
CA PHE A 25 -17.78 0.54 -0.39
C PHE A 25 -16.81 0.03 -1.45
N GLU A 26 -17.27 -0.67 -2.48
CA GLU A 26 -16.42 -1.24 -3.52
C GLU A 26 -15.49 -0.19 -4.14
N THR A 27 -16.03 0.93 -4.60
CA THR A 27 -15.25 2.00 -5.23
C THR A 27 -14.25 2.63 -4.26
N ALA A 28 -14.66 2.88 -3.02
CA ALA A 28 -13.78 3.44 -2.00
C ALA A 28 -12.63 2.50 -1.67
N LEU A 29 -12.93 1.21 -1.52
CA LEU A 29 -11.94 0.18 -1.26
C LEU A 29 -10.94 0.05 -2.42
N LEU A 30 -11.45 -0.02 -3.65
CA LEU A 30 -10.58 -0.10 -4.84
C LEU A 30 -9.64 1.09 -4.92
N ARG A 31 -10.13 2.31 -4.71
CA ARG A 31 -9.28 3.51 -4.69
C ARG A 31 -8.21 3.45 -3.60
N ALA A 32 -8.53 2.89 -2.44
CA ALA A 32 -7.58 2.77 -1.34
C ALA A 32 -6.46 1.77 -1.60
N VAL A 33 -6.74 0.68 -2.34
CA VAL A 33 -5.81 -0.45 -2.44
C VAL A 33 -5.12 -0.60 -3.79
N TRP A 34 -5.77 -0.21 -4.92
CA TRP A 34 -5.23 -0.53 -6.25
C TRP A 34 -3.89 0.18 -6.52
N TYR A 35 -3.80 1.47 -6.26
CA TYR A 35 -2.61 2.26 -6.58
C TYR A 35 -1.39 1.87 -5.73
N PRO A 36 -1.47 1.85 -4.39
CA PRO A 36 -0.33 1.43 -3.58
C PRO A 36 0.06 -0.04 -3.83
N THR A 37 -0.90 -0.93 -4.14
CA THR A 37 -0.60 -2.32 -4.50
C THR A 37 0.16 -2.39 -5.82
N THR A 38 -0.23 -1.62 -6.82
CA THR A 38 0.45 -1.56 -8.12
C THR A 38 1.88 -1.04 -7.97
N VAL A 39 2.06 0.08 -7.26
CA VAL A 39 3.39 0.66 -7.01
C VAL A 39 4.27 -0.30 -6.21
N GLY A 40 3.74 -0.87 -5.13
CA GLY A 40 4.46 -1.82 -4.29
C GLY A 40 4.89 -3.08 -5.05
N THR A 41 4.03 -3.60 -5.93
CA THR A 41 4.31 -4.76 -6.77
C THR A 41 5.38 -4.45 -7.82
N ALA A 42 5.26 -3.33 -8.52
CA ALA A 42 6.26 -2.89 -9.50
C ALA A 42 7.64 -2.72 -8.84
N ASN A 43 7.68 -2.07 -7.69
CA ASN A 43 8.91 -1.89 -6.92
C ASN A 43 9.51 -3.23 -6.44
N TRP A 44 8.66 -4.19 -6.06
CA TRP A 44 9.14 -5.53 -5.73
C TRP A 44 9.78 -6.22 -6.94
N MET A 45 9.19 -6.13 -8.12
CA MET A 45 9.76 -6.68 -9.35
C MET A 45 11.12 -6.04 -9.67
N CYS A 46 11.20 -4.70 -9.60
CA CYS A 46 12.46 -3.98 -9.76
C CYS A 46 13.52 -4.45 -8.75
N LYS A 47 13.11 -4.67 -7.50
CA LYS A 47 14.01 -5.19 -6.47
C LYS A 47 14.56 -6.57 -6.79
N GLN A 48 13.77 -7.48 -7.39
CA GLN A 48 14.27 -8.79 -7.78
C GLN A 48 15.32 -8.66 -8.91
N ILE A 49 15.07 -7.80 -9.90
CA ILE A 49 16.03 -7.53 -10.98
C ILE A 49 17.35 -6.97 -10.41
N LEU A 50 17.24 -5.95 -9.54
CA LEU A 50 18.40 -5.34 -8.88
C LEU A 50 19.17 -6.36 -8.04
N ARG A 51 18.49 -7.23 -7.28
CA ARG A 51 19.15 -8.28 -6.49
C ARG A 51 19.94 -9.23 -7.38
N CYS A 52 19.34 -9.66 -8.49
CA CYS A 52 20.01 -10.53 -9.47
C CYS A 52 21.25 -9.85 -10.07
N ALA A 53 21.16 -8.57 -10.42
CA ALA A 53 22.29 -7.82 -10.95
C ALA A 53 23.39 -7.64 -9.90
N LEU A 54 23.04 -7.16 -8.70
CA LEU A 54 23.98 -6.88 -7.63
C LEU A 54 24.69 -8.13 -7.10
N SER A 55 24.02 -9.29 -7.07
CA SER A 55 24.67 -10.55 -6.68
C SER A 55 25.80 -10.97 -7.61
N ARG A 56 25.85 -10.41 -8.82
CA ARG A 56 26.87 -10.71 -9.84
C ARG A 56 27.92 -9.62 -9.99
N THR A 57 27.62 -8.40 -9.56
CA THR A 57 28.45 -7.22 -9.86
C THR A 57 28.89 -6.41 -8.64
N SER A 58 28.36 -6.71 -7.43
CA SER A 58 28.62 -5.95 -6.23
C SER A 58 29.17 -6.83 -5.11
N GLU A 59 30.10 -6.29 -4.34
CA GLU A 59 30.56 -6.90 -3.10
C GLU A 59 29.51 -6.81 -1.96
N HIS A 60 28.52 -5.90 -2.09
CA HIS A 60 27.48 -5.63 -1.10
C HIS A 60 26.06 -5.79 -1.67
N PRO A 61 25.64 -6.99 -2.10
CA PRO A 61 24.31 -7.21 -2.69
C PRO A 61 23.15 -6.98 -1.69
N GLU A 62 23.42 -7.03 -0.39
CA GLU A 62 22.44 -6.75 0.68
C GLU A 62 21.96 -5.30 0.67
N MET A 63 22.74 -4.38 0.10
CA MET A 63 22.41 -2.95 0.01
C MET A 63 21.32 -2.62 -1.02
N VAL A 64 20.75 -3.62 -1.69
CA VAL A 64 19.71 -3.45 -2.73
C VAL A 64 18.59 -2.48 -2.34
N ARG A 65 18.23 -2.41 -1.06
CA ARG A 65 17.18 -1.50 -0.56
C ARG A 65 17.47 -0.03 -0.75
N ARG A 66 18.71 0.36 -1.05
CA ARG A 66 19.18 1.73 -1.23
C ARG A 66 19.38 2.15 -2.68
N TYR A 67 19.19 1.24 -3.64
CA TYR A 67 19.53 1.48 -5.05
C TYR A 67 18.41 2.09 -5.88
N LEU A 68 17.16 1.99 -5.45
CA LEU A 68 16.04 2.58 -6.16
C LEU A 68 15.38 3.68 -5.34
N HIS A 69 15.17 4.84 -5.97
CA HIS A 69 14.54 5.99 -5.37
C HIS A 69 13.25 6.33 -6.10
N ASP A 70 12.24 6.77 -5.35
CA ASP A 70 10.96 7.20 -5.90
C ASP A 70 11.00 8.69 -6.23
N TYR A 71 10.94 9.03 -7.51
CA TYR A 71 10.78 10.40 -8.05
C TYR A 71 9.39 10.62 -8.64
N GLY A 72 8.44 9.75 -8.37
CA GLY A 72 7.12 9.69 -8.99
C GLY A 72 6.19 10.86 -8.69
N ALA A 73 6.51 11.71 -7.69
CA ALA A 73 5.65 12.82 -7.29
C ALA A 73 5.29 13.78 -8.44
N ARG A 74 6.19 13.94 -9.42
CA ARG A 74 5.97 14.77 -10.62
C ARG A 74 5.06 14.12 -11.66
N GLY A 75 4.77 12.82 -11.54
CA GLY A 75 3.99 12.05 -12.51
C GLY A 75 2.60 11.63 -12.02
N VAL A 76 2.20 12.06 -10.82
CA VAL A 76 0.90 11.70 -10.23
C VAL A 76 -0.06 12.88 -10.18
N SER A 77 -1.37 12.60 -10.03
CA SER A 77 -2.44 13.59 -10.14
C SER A 77 -2.62 14.46 -8.89
N SER A 78 -2.07 14.05 -7.73
CA SER A 78 -2.26 14.80 -6.47
C SER A 78 -1.13 14.52 -5.49
N GLN A 79 -0.99 15.41 -4.51
CA GLN A 79 -0.05 15.24 -3.40
C GLN A 79 -0.36 13.98 -2.57
N GLN A 80 -1.63 13.63 -2.41
CA GLN A 80 -2.06 12.42 -1.72
C GLN A 80 -1.60 11.18 -2.50
N SER A 81 -1.75 11.16 -3.83
CA SER A 81 -1.25 10.07 -4.66
C SER A 81 0.27 9.95 -4.56
N ALA A 82 1.00 11.07 -4.54
CA ALA A 82 2.45 11.06 -4.32
C ALA A 82 2.83 10.44 -2.96
N ALA A 83 2.08 10.78 -1.91
CA ALA A 83 2.32 10.22 -0.58
C ALA A 83 2.05 8.71 -0.53
N LEU A 84 0.94 8.25 -1.12
CA LEU A 84 0.58 6.83 -1.19
C LEU A 84 1.61 6.03 -2.00
N GLY A 85 2.05 6.55 -3.15
CA GLY A 85 3.10 5.94 -3.96
C GLY A 85 4.42 5.82 -3.18
N GLY A 86 4.82 6.90 -2.52
CA GLY A 86 6.01 6.91 -1.68
C GLY A 86 5.95 5.93 -0.50
N LEU A 87 4.79 5.79 0.16
CA LEU A 87 4.60 4.79 1.21
C LEU A 87 4.70 3.36 0.66
N ALA A 88 4.09 3.09 -0.49
CA ALA A 88 4.17 1.80 -1.16
C ALA A 88 5.61 1.46 -1.60
N HIS A 89 6.39 2.47 -2.02
CA HIS A 89 7.81 2.32 -2.33
C HIS A 89 8.62 1.87 -1.10
N LEU A 90 8.36 2.45 0.07
CA LEU A 90 9.07 2.13 1.31
C LEU A 90 8.86 0.69 1.81
N VAL A 91 7.87 -0.02 1.31
CA VAL A 91 7.72 -1.47 1.59
C VAL A 91 8.93 -2.26 1.07
N ASN A 92 9.51 -1.82 -0.05
CA ASN A 92 10.61 -2.53 -0.73
C ASN A 92 11.97 -1.84 -0.56
N PHE A 93 12.01 -0.52 -0.44
CA PHE A 93 13.23 0.30 -0.44
C PHE A 93 13.24 1.25 0.76
N ASP A 94 14.41 1.69 1.18
CA ASP A 94 14.58 2.46 2.42
C ASP A 94 14.53 3.97 2.20
N GLN A 95 14.62 4.45 0.95
CA GLN A 95 14.74 5.87 0.65
C GLN A 95 13.69 6.36 -0.34
N ARG A 96 13.15 7.54 -0.04
CA ARG A 96 12.38 8.36 -0.99
C ARG A 96 13.24 9.54 -1.41
N ALA A 97 13.38 9.77 -2.70
CA ALA A 97 14.07 10.94 -3.21
C ALA A 97 13.23 12.23 -3.04
N VAL A 98 11.93 12.10 -2.84
CA VAL A 98 11.05 13.24 -2.61
C VAL A 98 11.07 13.60 -1.14
N ARG A 99 12.07 14.39 -0.73
CA ARG A 99 11.90 15.40 0.29
C ARG A 99 11.05 16.54 -0.30
N GLY A 100 9.86 16.28 -0.76
CA GLY A 100 8.86 17.32 -0.82
C GLY A 100 8.62 17.70 0.63
N ARG A 101 8.94 18.93 1.00
CA ARG A 101 8.36 19.56 2.18
C ARG A 101 6.85 19.49 1.97
N VAL A 102 6.24 18.41 2.39
CA VAL A 102 4.86 18.44 2.84
C VAL A 102 4.93 19.37 4.02
N GLY A 103 4.42 20.57 3.86
CA GLY A 103 4.51 21.63 4.87
C GLY A 103 4.22 21.06 6.24
N GLY A 104 5.17 21.25 7.12
CA GLY A 104 5.17 21.09 8.56
C GLY A 104 3.98 20.41 9.22
N GLN A 105 3.76 19.11 8.96
CA GLN A 105 3.02 18.28 9.89
C GLN A 105 3.58 16.87 9.82
N GLY A 106 4.04 16.45 10.94
CA GLY A 106 4.78 15.34 11.40
C GLY A 106 4.62 14.03 10.63
N ALA A 107 5.72 13.28 10.67
CA ALA A 107 5.65 11.83 10.56
C ALA A 107 4.42 11.37 11.35
N VAL A 108 3.51 10.65 10.67
CA VAL A 108 2.44 9.92 11.37
C VAL A 108 3.17 8.97 12.31
N PRO A 109 3.11 9.18 13.63
CA PRO A 109 3.70 8.22 14.56
C PRO A 109 3.02 6.86 14.31
N PRO A 110 3.72 5.75 14.53
CA PRO A 110 3.09 4.44 14.51
C PRO A 110 1.86 4.52 15.42
N ALA A 111 0.70 4.11 14.90
CA ALA A 111 -0.53 4.10 15.68
C ALA A 111 -0.29 3.27 16.93
N GLU A 112 -0.27 3.92 18.09
CA GLU A 112 -0.32 3.21 19.35
C GLU A 112 -1.60 2.38 19.39
N PRO A 113 -1.56 1.15 19.91
CA PRO A 113 -2.75 0.36 20.07
C PRO A 113 -3.70 1.14 21.00
N ARG A 114 -4.81 1.62 20.42
CA ARG A 114 -5.87 2.23 21.21
C ARG A 114 -6.42 1.16 22.13
N GLU A 115 -6.24 1.38 23.42
CA GLU A 115 -6.96 0.63 24.43
C GLU A 115 -8.47 0.71 24.14
N SER A 116 -9.09 -0.46 24.09
CA SER A 116 -10.50 -0.64 23.83
C SER A 116 -11.32 -0.03 24.96
N GLY A 117 -11.84 1.16 24.72
CA GLY A 117 -12.92 1.72 25.55
C GLY A 117 -14.22 0.94 25.34
N PRO A 118 -15.11 0.85 26.33
CA PRO A 118 -16.30 0.02 26.26
C PRO A 118 -17.35 0.60 25.30
N GLY A 119 -17.79 -0.22 24.34
CA GLY A 119 -19.14 -0.15 23.80
C GLY A 119 -19.38 0.60 22.50
N VAL A 120 -18.68 0.27 21.42
CA VAL A 120 -19.28 0.37 20.09
C VAL A 120 -19.38 -1.06 19.54
N ARG A 121 -20.60 -1.57 19.40
CA ARG A 121 -20.85 -2.86 18.73
C ARG A 121 -20.34 -2.71 17.31
N GLY A 122 -19.24 -3.40 17.01
CA GLY A 122 -18.54 -3.31 15.76
C GLY A 122 -19.45 -3.71 14.62
N VAL A 123 -19.56 -2.83 13.62
CA VAL A 123 -19.91 -3.24 12.27
C VAL A 123 -18.82 -4.18 11.83
N GLY A 124 -19.10 -5.48 11.76
CA GLY A 124 -18.15 -6.49 11.35
C GLY A 124 -17.75 -6.22 9.91
N VAL A 125 -16.52 -5.75 9.69
CA VAL A 125 -15.93 -5.64 8.36
C VAL A 125 -15.45 -7.05 7.99
N GLY A 126 -16.24 -7.74 7.17
CA GLY A 126 -15.84 -9.00 6.57
C GLY A 126 -15.09 -8.80 5.24
N LEU A 127 -14.31 -9.76 4.86
CA LEU A 127 -13.38 -9.79 3.71
C LEU A 127 -14.06 -9.75 2.31
N VAL A 128 -13.58 -8.95 1.33
CA VAL A 128 -14.11 -8.89 -0.06
C VAL A 128 -13.48 -9.92 -0.99
N ARG A 129 -14.29 -10.64 -1.73
CA ARG A 129 -13.86 -11.52 -2.83
C ARG A 129 -14.02 -10.81 -4.18
N ILE A 130 -12.93 -10.36 -4.78
CA ILE A 130 -12.93 -9.89 -6.18
C ILE A 130 -12.62 -11.10 -7.06
N ARG A 131 -13.64 -11.64 -7.77
CA ARG A 131 -13.42 -12.56 -8.89
C ARG A 131 -13.24 -11.71 -10.15
N ARG A 132 -12.15 -11.89 -10.85
CA ARG A 132 -12.05 -11.63 -12.28
C ARG A 132 -12.23 -12.93 -13.03
#